data_2bb160461fd79a611741c5a3f4ea47f5
#
_entry.id   2bb160461fd79a611741c5a3f4ea47f5
#
_cell.length_a   1.000
_cell.length_b   1.000
_cell.length_c   1.000
_cell.angle_alpha   90.00
_cell.angle_beta   90.00
_cell.angle_gamma   90.00
#
_symmetry.space_group_name_H-M   'P 1'
#
loop_
_entity.id
_entity.type
_entity.pdbx_description
1 polymer ?
#
loop_
_entity_poly.entity_id
_entity_poly.type
_entity_poly.pdbx_seq_one_letter_code
_entity_poly.pdbx_strand_id
1 'polypeptide(L)'
;PIFSIHSFRGGTGKSNTTANVSVLLASKGWRVGVVDTDIQSPGIHVLFGFDEEEMEYSLNDYLWGNCKIEQAAYDVTGNLEGDISGQIFLIPSSIDANEIARVLREGYDISHLNDGLQDLVKALELDALVIDTHPGLNEETLLSIAISDVLAIILRPDQQDYQGTSVTVEVARKLQVPMMTLVVNKV
;
A
#
# COMPACT_ATOMS: atom_id res chain seq x y z
N PRO A 1 12.52 -4.56 4.63
CA PRO A 1 12.23 -4.47 3.20
C PRO A 1 10.90 -3.78 2.92
N ILE A 2 10.80 -3.16 1.74
CA ILE A 2 9.59 -2.55 1.20
C ILE A 2 9.00 -3.47 0.13
N PHE A 3 7.75 -3.86 0.32
CA PHE A 3 6.97 -4.66 -0.62
C PHE A 3 5.90 -3.76 -1.26
N SER A 4 5.87 -3.66 -2.57
CA SER A 4 4.72 -3.05 -3.26
C SER A 4 3.87 -4.13 -3.92
N ILE A 5 2.58 -4.08 -3.64
CA ILE A 5 1.57 -4.94 -4.28
C ILE A 5 0.87 -4.08 -5.32
N HIS A 6 1.05 -4.44 -6.59
CA HIS A 6 0.61 -3.63 -7.71
C HIS A 6 -0.21 -4.43 -8.72
N SER A 7 -1.01 -3.74 -9.51
CA SER A 7 -1.70 -4.28 -10.67
C SER A 7 -1.90 -3.21 -11.74
N PHE A 8 -1.84 -3.58 -12.99
CA PHE A 8 -2.12 -2.64 -14.08
C PHE A 8 -3.58 -2.19 -14.09
N ARG A 9 -4.51 -3.09 -13.70
CA ARG A 9 -5.96 -2.82 -13.66
C ARG A 9 -6.53 -3.05 -12.27
N GLY A 10 -7.65 -2.37 -11.99
CA GLY A 10 -8.42 -2.58 -10.79
C GLY A 10 -9.12 -3.95 -10.75
N GLY A 11 -9.50 -4.39 -9.56
CA GLY A 11 -10.29 -5.59 -9.36
C GLY A 11 -9.53 -6.91 -9.54
N THR A 12 -8.20 -6.90 -9.50
CA THR A 12 -7.35 -8.12 -9.61
C THR A 12 -7.21 -8.88 -8.29
N GLY A 13 -7.56 -8.27 -7.17
CA GLY A 13 -7.36 -8.83 -5.82
C GLY A 13 -6.12 -8.29 -5.12
N LYS A 14 -5.61 -7.15 -5.55
CA LYS A 14 -4.43 -6.47 -5.00
C LYS A 14 -4.52 -6.24 -3.48
N SER A 15 -5.53 -5.52 -3.00
CA SER A 15 -5.70 -5.22 -1.57
C SER A 15 -5.89 -6.46 -0.71
N ASN A 16 -6.61 -7.49 -1.21
CA ASN A 16 -6.69 -8.78 -0.52
C ASN A 16 -5.32 -9.46 -0.41
N THR A 17 -4.50 -9.39 -1.46
CA THR A 17 -3.14 -9.93 -1.43
C THR A 17 -2.28 -9.14 -0.44
N THR A 18 -2.38 -7.82 -0.44
CA THR A 18 -1.70 -6.93 0.52
C THR A 18 -2.03 -7.33 1.96
N ALA A 19 -3.31 -7.46 2.29
CA ALA A 19 -3.76 -7.84 3.62
C ALA A 19 -3.24 -9.23 4.03
N ASN A 20 -3.39 -10.24 3.16
CA ASN A 20 -2.95 -11.60 3.45
C ASN A 20 -1.43 -11.72 3.62
N VAL A 21 -0.64 -11.05 2.77
CA VAL A 21 0.83 -11.04 2.91
C VAL A 21 1.23 -10.39 4.24
N SER A 22 0.60 -9.28 4.61
CA SER A 22 0.88 -8.59 5.85
C SER A 22 0.57 -9.44 7.08
N VAL A 23 -0.58 -10.12 7.09
CA VAL A 23 -0.95 -11.06 8.17
C VAL A 23 0.04 -12.22 8.26
N LEU A 24 0.44 -12.80 7.13
CA LEU A 24 1.42 -13.89 7.11
C LEU A 24 2.79 -13.47 7.63
N LEU A 25 3.25 -12.25 7.34
CA LEU A 25 4.49 -11.71 7.89
C LEU A 25 4.38 -11.47 9.40
N ALA A 26 3.28 -10.86 9.84
CA ALA A 26 3.04 -10.62 11.26
C ALA A 26 2.88 -11.93 12.06
N SER A 27 2.28 -12.97 11.49
CA SER A 27 2.21 -14.30 12.12
C SER A 27 3.58 -14.95 12.32
N LYS A 28 4.60 -14.48 11.58
CA LYS A 28 6.00 -14.90 11.77
C LYS A 28 6.77 -14.03 12.79
N GLY A 29 6.08 -13.13 13.46
CA GLY A 29 6.66 -12.25 14.49
C GLY A 29 7.16 -10.91 13.97
N TRP A 30 6.88 -10.54 12.72
CA TRP A 30 7.34 -9.27 12.13
C TRP A 30 6.45 -8.08 12.54
N ARG A 31 7.07 -6.93 12.65
CA ARG A 31 6.39 -5.64 12.75
C ARG A 31 6.16 -5.11 11.33
N VAL A 32 4.91 -5.09 10.91
CA VAL A 32 4.53 -4.80 9.51
C VAL A 32 3.75 -3.50 9.44
N GLY A 33 4.22 -2.55 8.64
CA GLY A 33 3.43 -1.39 8.22
C GLY A 33 2.66 -1.71 6.95
N VAL A 34 1.41 -1.29 6.87
CA VAL A 34 0.57 -1.40 5.67
C VAL A 34 0.09 0.00 5.30
N VAL A 35 0.46 0.48 4.12
CA VAL A 35 0.08 1.82 3.65
C VAL A 35 -0.87 1.68 2.47
N ASP A 36 -2.04 2.32 2.60
CA ASP A 36 -2.98 2.48 1.50
C ASP A 36 -2.61 3.71 0.68
N THR A 37 -1.97 3.52 -0.46
CA THR A 37 -1.68 4.60 -1.39
C THR A 37 -2.69 4.69 -2.54
N ASP A 38 -3.75 3.89 -2.52
CA ASP A 38 -4.88 4.01 -3.44
C ASP A 38 -5.85 5.12 -2.98
N ILE A 39 -5.34 6.35 -2.93
CA ILE A 39 -6.05 7.52 -2.39
C ILE A 39 -7.36 7.80 -3.13
N GLN A 40 -7.46 7.40 -4.39
CA GLN A 40 -8.66 7.61 -5.22
C GLN A 40 -9.78 6.60 -4.92
N SER A 41 -9.42 5.41 -4.44
CA SER A 41 -10.35 4.32 -4.12
C SER A 41 -9.89 3.57 -2.87
N PRO A 42 -9.75 4.25 -1.74
CA PRO A 42 -9.25 3.64 -0.50
C PRO A 42 -10.23 2.58 0.00
N GLY A 43 -9.71 1.54 0.64
CA GLY A 43 -10.61 0.48 1.10
C GLY A 43 -9.93 -0.66 1.86
N ILE A 44 -8.60 -0.66 1.95
CA ILE A 44 -7.89 -1.76 2.64
C ILE A 44 -8.20 -1.81 4.15
N HIS A 45 -8.59 -0.70 4.77
CA HIS A 45 -8.95 -0.61 6.18
C HIS A 45 -10.07 -1.59 6.56
N VAL A 46 -11.04 -1.81 5.66
CA VAL A 46 -12.14 -2.78 5.87
C VAL A 46 -11.60 -4.21 6.04
N LEU A 47 -10.53 -4.57 5.32
CA LEU A 47 -9.92 -5.91 5.40
C LEU A 47 -9.19 -6.15 6.72
N PHE A 48 -8.83 -5.08 7.44
CA PHE A 48 -8.22 -5.13 8.77
C PHE A 48 -9.22 -4.89 9.90
N GLY A 49 -10.54 -4.82 9.58
CA GLY A 49 -11.57 -4.55 10.59
C GLY A 49 -11.40 -3.21 11.28
N PHE A 50 -10.79 -2.23 10.61
CA PHE A 50 -10.58 -0.89 11.15
C PHE A 50 -11.77 0.01 10.81
N ASP A 51 -12.38 0.61 11.84
CA ASP A 51 -13.53 1.48 11.67
C ASP A 51 -13.08 2.92 11.31
N GLU A 52 -13.75 3.50 10.34
CA GLU A 52 -13.52 4.88 9.91
C GLU A 52 -13.75 5.90 11.02
N GLU A 53 -14.67 5.61 11.95
CA GLU A 53 -14.93 6.47 13.10
C GLU A 53 -13.74 6.52 14.08
N GLU A 54 -12.83 5.56 14.04
CA GLU A 54 -11.59 5.53 14.83
C GLU A 54 -10.44 6.29 14.16
N MET A 55 -10.62 6.71 12.91
CA MET A 55 -9.59 7.39 12.13
C MET A 55 -9.48 8.86 12.52
N GLU A 56 -8.54 9.21 13.38
CA GLU A 56 -8.23 10.60 13.74
C GLU A 56 -7.44 11.31 12.62
N TYR A 57 -6.44 10.64 12.07
CA TYR A 57 -5.63 11.09 10.95
C TYR A 57 -5.50 10.01 9.88
N SER A 58 -5.42 10.44 8.64
CA SER A 58 -5.21 9.59 7.46
C SER A 58 -3.86 9.87 6.81
N LEU A 59 -3.48 9.08 5.81
CA LEU A 59 -2.36 9.40 4.94
C LEU A 59 -2.53 10.78 4.29
N ASN A 60 -3.76 11.17 3.93
CA ASN A 60 -4.07 12.47 3.36
C ASN A 60 -3.68 13.61 4.32
N ASP A 61 -3.97 13.47 5.61
CA ASP A 61 -3.59 14.47 6.62
C ASP A 61 -2.08 14.67 6.70
N TYR A 62 -1.33 13.56 6.65
CA TYR A 62 0.12 13.64 6.56
C TYR A 62 0.57 14.37 5.29
N LEU A 63 0.03 14.04 4.14
CA LEU A 63 0.39 14.65 2.85
C LEU A 63 0.09 16.15 2.81
N TRP A 64 -0.92 16.61 3.57
CA TRP A 64 -1.24 18.03 3.75
C TRP A 64 -0.46 18.72 4.87
N GLY A 65 0.39 18.00 5.60
CA GLY A 65 1.19 18.54 6.71
C GLY A 65 0.39 18.75 8.01
N ASN A 66 -0.77 18.14 8.16
CA ASN A 66 -1.64 18.28 9.34
C ASN A 66 -1.17 17.41 10.51
N CYS A 67 -0.40 16.36 10.25
CA CYS A 67 0.13 15.44 11.26
C CYS A 67 1.49 14.87 10.84
N LYS A 68 2.15 14.18 11.76
CA LYS A 68 3.28 13.31 11.42
C LYS A 68 2.79 11.97 10.92
N ILE A 69 3.60 11.25 10.13
CA ILE A 69 3.17 9.98 9.53
C ILE A 69 2.82 8.91 10.59
N GLU A 70 3.55 8.87 11.69
CA GLU A 70 3.28 7.93 12.78
C GLU A 70 1.96 8.19 13.52
N GLN A 71 1.39 9.40 13.41
CA GLN A 71 0.07 9.72 13.98
C GLN A 71 -1.08 9.18 13.11
N ALA A 72 -0.82 8.92 11.85
CA ALA A 72 -1.77 8.27 10.93
C ALA A 72 -1.63 6.74 10.91
N ALA A 73 -0.85 6.15 11.84
CA ALA A 73 -0.62 4.72 11.94
C ALA A 73 -1.41 4.12 13.09
N TYR A 74 -2.18 3.07 12.81
CA TYR A 74 -3.06 2.39 13.78
C TYR A 74 -2.63 0.94 13.95
N ASP A 75 -2.43 0.49 15.18
CA ASP A 75 -2.23 -0.93 15.48
C ASP A 75 -3.55 -1.68 15.33
N VAL A 76 -3.64 -2.47 14.27
CA VAL A 76 -4.84 -3.27 13.94
C VAL A 76 -4.67 -4.75 14.28
N THR A 77 -3.60 -5.11 14.94
CA THR A 77 -3.29 -6.52 15.28
C THR A 77 -4.42 -7.18 16.05
N GLY A 78 -5.03 -6.46 17.01
CA GLY A 78 -6.11 -6.96 17.85
C GLY A 78 -7.44 -7.20 17.12
N ASN A 79 -7.61 -6.66 15.91
CA ASN A 79 -8.83 -6.84 15.11
C ASN A 79 -8.81 -8.15 14.31
N LEU A 80 -7.66 -8.82 14.26
CA LEU A 80 -7.46 -10.01 13.42
C LEU A 80 -7.69 -11.29 14.21
N GLU A 81 -8.26 -12.29 13.53
CA GLU A 81 -8.41 -13.62 14.07
C GLU A 81 -7.09 -14.41 13.96
N GLY A 82 -6.80 -15.22 14.97
CA GLY A 82 -5.65 -16.11 14.99
C GLY A 82 -4.51 -15.65 15.89
N ASP A 83 -3.45 -16.44 15.91
CA ASP A 83 -2.28 -16.23 16.77
C ASP A 83 -1.24 -15.42 15.99
N ILE A 84 -1.26 -14.09 16.18
CA ILE A 84 -0.33 -13.18 15.54
C ILE A 84 0.73 -12.79 16.56
N SER A 85 1.96 -13.28 16.35
CA SER A 85 3.08 -13.04 17.25
C SER A 85 3.82 -11.72 16.99
N GLY A 86 3.59 -11.09 15.84
CA GLY A 86 4.09 -9.76 15.47
C GLY A 86 3.04 -8.66 15.66
N GLN A 87 3.19 -7.60 14.86
CA GLN A 87 2.25 -6.46 14.86
C GLN A 87 1.95 -5.97 13.45
N ILE A 88 0.75 -5.42 13.25
CA ILE A 88 0.37 -4.75 12.00
C ILE A 88 -0.07 -3.32 12.30
N PHE A 89 0.59 -2.37 11.65
CA PHE A 89 0.25 -0.96 11.70
C PHE A 89 -0.33 -0.55 10.35
N LEU A 90 -1.60 -0.15 10.35
CA LEU A 90 -2.30 0.33 9.16
C LEU A 90 -2.18 1.84 9.06
N ILE A 91 -1.82 2.34 7.89
CA ILE A 91 -1.85 3.75 7.52
C ILE A 91 -2.90 3.90 6.42
N PRO A 92 -4.15 4.22 6.79
CA PRO A 92 -5.25 4.31 5.85
C PRO A 92 -5.24 5.64 5.09
N SER A 93 -5.74 5.63 3.86
CA SER A 93 -6.14 6.85 3.17
C SER A 93 -7.54 7.29 3.58
N SER A 94 -7.82 8.60 3.46
CA SER A 94 -9.13 9.17 3.77
C SER A 94 -10.21 8.69 2.80
N ILE A 95 -11.38 8.36 3.32
CA ILE A 95 -12.58 8.06 2.53
C ILE A 95 -13.49 9.28 2.33
N ASP A 96 -13.13 10.43 2.90
CA ASP A 96 -13.90 11.66 2.71
C ASP A 96 -13.81 12.13 1.26
N ALA A 97 -14.98 12.30 0.63
CA ALA A 97 -15.07 12.66 -0.78
C ALA A 97 -14.40 14.01 -1.10
N ASN A 98 -14.37 14.95 -0.14
CA ASN A 98 -13.73 16.24 -0.33
C ASN A 98 -12.19 16.10 -0.33
N GLU A 99 -11.66 15.24 0.56
CA GLU A 99 -10.22 14.94 0.61
C GLU A 99 -9.76 14.20 -0.65
N ILE A 100 -10.53 13.22 -1.11
CA ILE A 100 -10.26 12.53 -2.38
C ILE A 100 -10.29 13.53 -3.54
N ALA A 101 -11.33 14.36 -3.63
CA ALA A 101 -11.46 15.38 -4.66
C ALA A 101 -10.33 16.41 -4.62
N ARG A 102 -9.84 16.75 -3.42
CA ARG A 102 -8.72 17.66 -3.24
C ARG A 102 -7.42 17.06 -3.80
N VAL A 103 -7.13 15.82 -3.48
CA VAL A 103 -5.95 15.10 -4.03
C VAL A 103 -5.99 15.04 -5.55
N LEU A 104 -7.16 14.70 -6.12
CA LEU A 104 -7.34 14.64 -7.59
C LEU A 104 -7.14 15.99 -8.27
N ARG A 105 -7.46 17.09 -7.59
CA ARG A 105 -7.44 18.44 -8.14
C ARG A 105 -6.10 19.13 -7.97
N GLU A 106 -5.49 18.99 -6.78
CA GLU A 106 -4.29 19.73 -6.36
C GLU A 106 -3.04 18.89 -6.44
N GLY A 107 -3.18 17.54 -6.44
CA GLY A 107 -2.05 16.63 -6.28
C GLY A 107 -1.42 16.74 -4.90
N TYR A 108 -0.29 16.12 -4.72
CA TYR A 108 0.55 16.23 -3.52
C TYR A 108 2.03 16.00 -3.86
N ASP A 109 2.91 16.36 -2.94
CA ASP A 109 4.35 16.18 -3.14
C ASP A 109 4.75 14.72 -2.96
N ILE A 110 5.15 14.08 -4.05
CA ILE A 110 5.61 12.68 -4.08
C ILE A 110 6.88 12.49 -3.23
N SER A 111 7.74 13.50 -3.17
CA SER A 111 8.94 13.45 -2.32
C SER A 111 8.56 13.40 -0.85
N HIS A 112 7.53 14.17 -0.45
CA HIS A 112 7.01 14.15 0.91
C HIS A 112 6.43 12.76 1.28
N LEU A 113 5.72 12.11 0.36
CA LEU A 113 5.27 10.73 0.57
C LEU A 113 6.46 9.78 0.81
N ASN A 114 7.49 9.85 -0.03
CA ASN A 114 8.68 9.01 0.12
C ASN A 114 9.36 9.21 1.49
N ASP A 115 9.54 10.47 1.90
CA ASP A 115 10.15 10.79 3.19
C ASP A 115 9.31 10.23 4.34
N GLY A 116 7.98 10.37 4.27
CA GLY A 116 7.07 9.79 5.25
C GLY A 116 7.17 8.28 5.37
N LEU A 117 7.26 7.56 4.25
CA LEU A 117 7.42 6.11 4.25
C LEU A 117 8.75 5.69 4.93
N GLN A 118 9.83 6.42 4.69
CA GLN A 118 11.12 6.17 5.35
C GLN A 118 11.08 6.48 6.84
N ASP A 119 10.41 7.57 7.22
CA ASP A 119 10.27 7.96 8.63
C ASP A 119 9.37 6.99 9.38
N LEU A 120 8.29 6.50 8.76
CA LEU A 120 7.40 5.48 9.32
C LEU A 120 8.15 4.20 9.68
N VAL A 121 8.99 3.71 8.76
CA VAL A 121 9.81 2.49 8.99
C VAL A 121 10.69 2.66 10.22
N LYS A 122 11.29 3.84 10.40
CA LYS A 122 12.17 4.13 11.56
C LYS A 122 11.36 4.34 12.85
N ALA A 123 10.30 5.16 12.79
CA ALA A 123 9.51 5.55 13.96
C ALA A 123 8.81 4.36 14.63
N LEU A 124 8.32 3.40 13.83
CA LEU A 124 7.63 2.20 14.30
C LEU A 124 8.53 0.96 14.35
N GLU A 125 9.82 1.10 14.04
CA GLU A 125 10.79 -0.01 14.01
C GLU A 125 10.26 -1.19 13.17
N LEU A 126 9.78 -0.89 11.95
CA LEU A 126 9.15 -1.89 11.09
C LEU A 126 10.17 -2.85 10.48
N ASP A 127 9.88 -4.15 10.54
CA ASP A 127 10.62 -5.19 9.82
C ASP A 127 10.26 -5.18 8.33
N ALA A 128 9.01 -4.83 8.00
CA ALA A 128 8.52 -4.72 6.63
C ALA A 128 7.52 -3.58 6.48
N LEU A 129 7.55 -2.95 5.30
CA LEU A 129 6.52 -2.02 4.85
C LEU A 129 5.85 -2.63 3.61
N VAL A 130 4.53 -2.76 3.62
CA VAL A 130 3.73 -3.26 2.50
C VAL A 130 2.88 -2.11 1.97
N ILE A 131 3.05 -1.79 0.69
CA ILE A 131 2.35 -0.69 0.03
C ILE A 131 1.26 -1.27 -0.87
N ASP A 132 0.00 -0.92 -0.59
CA ASP A 132 -1.14 -1.18 -1.48
C ASP A 132 -1.24 -0.03 -2.48
N THR A 133 -0.87 -0.26 -3.73
CA THR A 133 -0.76 0.81 -4.72
C THR A 133 -2.08 1.06 -5.45
N HIS A 134 -2.22 2.25 -6.02
CA HIS A 134 -3.28 2.49 -7.01
C HIS A 134 -3.02 1.66 -8.29
N PRO A 135 -4.06 1.12 -8.96
CA PRO A 135 -3.86 0.42 -10.23
C PRO A 135 -3.39 1.36 -11.35
N GLY A 136 -2.60 0.82 -12.28
CA GLY A 136 -2.05 1.58 -13.41
C GLY A 136 -0.66 2.16 -13.14
N LEU A 137 -0.18 2.99 -14.04
CA LEU A 137 1.15 3.63 -13.97
C LEU A 137 0.98 5.14 -13.91
N ASN A 138 0.87 5.67 -12.71
CA ASN A 138 0.91 7.10 -12.40
C ASN A 138 2.18 7.42 -11.59
N GLU A 139 2.38 8.68 -11.21
CA GLU A 139 3.58 9.12 -10.49
C GLU A 139 3.73 8.42 -9.14
N GLU A 140 2.63 8.23 -8.39
CA GLU A 140 2.64 7.58 -7.08
C GLU A 140 3.02 6.11 -7.19
N THR A 141 2.47 5.42 -8.19
CA THR A 141 2.81 4.01 -8.43
C THR A 141 4.23 3.84 -8.92
N LEU A 142 4.74 4.76 -9.72
CA LEU A 142 6.15 4.76 -10.15
C LEU A 142 7.09 4.95 -8.96
N LEU A 143 6.76 5.84 -8.01
CA LEU A 143 7.51 5.96 -6.76
C LEU A 143 7.49 4.65 -5.98
N SER A 144 6.30 4.11 -5.72
CA SER A 144 6.14 2.86 -4.96
C SER A 144 6.95 1.72 -5.58
N ILE A 145 6.94 1.61 -6.92
CA ILE A 145 7.75 0.62 -7.65
C ILE A 145 9.24 0.90 -7.46
N ALA A 146 9.67 2.16 -7.59
CA ALA A 146 11.09 2.53 -7.54
C ALA A 146 11.75 2.29 -6.18
N ILE A 147 10.99 2.45 -5.09
CA ILE A 147 11.50 2.26 -3.71
C ILE A 147 11.37 0.82 -3.20
N SER A 148 10.74 -0.07 -3.98
CA SER A 148 10.47 -1.44 -3.54
C SER A 148 11.70 -2.32 -3.62
N ASP A 149 11.93 -3.10 -2.56
CA ASP A 149 12.82 -4.25 -2.58
C ASP A 149 12.17 -5.44 -3.32
N VAL A 150 10.84 -5.57 -3.15
CA VAL A 150 10.04 -6.62 -3.77
C VAL A 150 8.78 -6.02 -4.38
N LEU A 151 8.55 -6.28 -5.66
CA LEU A 151 7.33 -5.91 -6.37
C LEU A 151 6.53 -7.17 -6.73
N ALA A 152 5.33 -7.29 -6.17
CA ALA A 152 4.37 -8.30 -6.59
C ALA A 152 3.33 -7.67 -7.53
N ILE A 153 3.25 -8.18 -8.75
CA ILE A 153 2.31 -7.70 -9.76
C ILE A 153 1.18 -8.72 -9.89
N ILE A 154 -0.02 -8.31 -9.49
CA ILE A 154 -1.22 -9.15 -9.51
C ILE A 154 -1.94 -8.94 -10.84
N LEU A 155 -2.27 -10.01 -11.52
CA LEU A 155 -2.97 -9.97 -12.81
C LEU A 155 -4.01 -11.10 -12.90
N ARG A 156 -5.03 -10.88 -13.73
CA ARG A 156 -5.98 -11.92 -14.14
C ARG A 156 -5.51 -12.59 -15.42
N PRO A 157 -5.92 -13.84 -15.69
CA PRO A 157 -5.56 -14.57 -16.90
C PRO A 157 -6.37 -14.08 -18.12
N ASP A 158 -6.30 -12.78 -18.43
CA ASP A 158 -6.91 -12.20 -19.62
C ASP A 158 -5.91 -11.36 -20.43
N GLN A 159 -6.20 -11.18 -21.73
CA GLN A 159 -5.28 -10.54 -22.67
C GLN A 159 -4.95 -9.10 -22.29
N GLN A 160 -5.90 -8.35 -21.73
CA GLN A 160 -5.69 -6.95 -21.36
C GLN A 160 -4.75 -6.84 -20.16
N ASP A 161 -4.93 -7.72 -19.16
CA ASP A 161 -4.04 -7.75 -18.00
C ASP A 161 -2.63 -8.19 -18.40
N TYR A 162 -2.48 -9.16 -19.32
CA TYR A 162 -1.16 -9.56 -19.84
C TYR A 162 -0.44 -8.41 -20.55
N GLN A 163 -1.14 -7.65 -21.40
CA GLN A 163 -0.54 -6.51 -22.10
C GLN A 163 -0.10 -5.41 -21.12
N GLY A 164 -0.98 -5.01 -20.18
CA GLY A 164 -0.67 -3.98 -19.21
C GLY A 164 0.42 -4.41 -18.21
N THR A 165 0.41 -5.66 -17.80
CA THR A 165 1.46 -6.23 -16.93
C THR A 165 2.81 -6.24 -17.64
N SER A 166 2.86 -6.52 -18.94
CA SER A 166 4.09 -6.45 -19.72
C SER A 166 4.73 -5.06 -19.64
N VAL A 167 3.94 -4.01 -19.80
CA VAL A 167 4.42 -2.62 -19.65
C VAL A 167 4.93 -2.35 -18.22
N THR A 168 4.20 -2.80 -17.22
CA THR A 168 4.60 -2.64 -15.81
C THR A 168 5.94 -3.32 -15.53
N VAL A 169 6.15 -4.54 -16.05
CA VAL A 169 7.42 -5.29 -15.91
C VAL A 169 8.57 -4.54 -16.58
N GLU A 170 8.36 -3.97 -17.78
CA GLU A 170 9.39 -3.18 -18.46
C GLU A 170 9.79 -1.94 -17.65
N VAL A 171 8.81 -1.23 -17.11
CA VAL A 171 9.03 -0.06 -16.23
C VAL A 171 9.80 -0.47 -14.99
N ALA A 172 9.37 -1.52 -14.29
CA ALA A 172 10.02 -1.99 -13.09
C ALA A 172 11.49 -2.44 -13.33
N ARG A 173 11.77 -3.05 -14.48
CA ARG A 173 13.13 -3.36 -14.90
C ARG A 173 13.99 -2.12 -15.12
N LYS A 174 13.43 -1.08 -15.75
CA LYS A 174 14.13 0.21 -15.93
C LYS A 174 14.39 0.92 -14.61
N LEU A 175 13.49 0.77 -13.64
CA LEU A 175 13.65 1.28 -12.27
C LEU A 175 14.55 0.39 -11.40
N GLN A 176 15.08 -0.72 -11.95
CA GLN A 176 16.01 -1.64 -11.29
C GLN A 176 15.48 -2.25 -10.00
N VAL A 177 14.17 -2.57 -9.97
CA VAL A 177 13.56 -3.27 -8.84
C VAL A 177 14.28 -4.59 -8.58
N PRO A 178 14.79 -4.84 -7.36
CA PRO A 178 15.64 -5.99 -7.09
C PRO A 178 14.93 -7.34 -7.29
N MET A 179 13.67 -7.44 -6.89
CA MET A 179 12.88 -8.67 -7.00
C MET A 179 11.48 -8.36 -7.54
N MET A 180 11.06 -9.09 -8.58
CA MET A 180 9.70 -9.04 -9.11
C MET A 180 9.07 -10.42 -9.11
N THR A 181 7.79 -10.46 -8.75
CA THR A 181 6.96 -11.67 -8.81
C THR A 181 5.65 -11.36 -9.55
N LEU A 182 5.23 -12.28 -10.41
CA LEU A 182 3.92 -12.22 -11.07
C LEU A 182 2.97 -13.19 -10.36
N VAL A 183 1.81 -12.69 -9.97
CA VAL A 183 0.77 -13.48 -9.30
C VAL A 183 -0.48 -13.50 -10.19
N VAL A 184 -0.74 -14.65 -10.82
CA VAL A 184 -1.97 -14.85 -11.58
C VAL A 184 -3.09 -15.22 -10.62
N ASN A 185 -4.10 -14.37 -10.54
CA ASN A 185 -5.22 -14.51 -9.63
C ASN A 185 -6.55 -14.60 -10.41
N LYS A 186 -7.60 -15.10 -9.76
CA LYS A 186 -8.93 -15.29 -10.38
C LYS A 186 -8.90 -16.22 -11.62
N VAL A 187 -8.14 -17.30 -11.50
CA VAL A 187 -8.07 -18.40 -12.48
C VAL A 187 -9.33 -19.27 -12.40
#